data_e3d575ad33e63b1779b387675f3a572b
#
_entry.id   e3d575ad33e63b1779b387675f3a572b
#
_cell.length_a   1.000
_cell.length_b   1.000
_cell.length_c   1.000
_cell.angle_alpha   90.00
_cell.angle_beta   90.00
_cell.angle_gamma   90.00
#
_symmetry.space_group_name_H-M   'P 1'
#
loop_
_entity.id
_entity.type
_entity.pdbx_description
1 polymer ?
#
loop_
_entity_poly.entity_id
_entity_poly.type
_entity_poly.pdbx_seq_one_letter_code
_entity_poly.pdbx_strand_id
1 'polypeptide(L)'
;QKRYAVMSALAASAVPALVMARGHHIDEVREIPFVVADEVCNMKKTKEAVAFLKKAGCYEDVEKVAENKKIRCGKGKLRNRRYTTRVGPMVVYADNEEAITLPFRNLPGVELCNVSRLNLLRLAPGGHVGRFLIWTKAAFEQVDGLYTLPQNIVASADINRMINSAEIQAVVRPALKNVNYPKKAN
;
A
#
# COMPACT_ATOMS: atom_id res chain seq x y z
N GLN A 1 8.64 0.82 -11.79
CA GLN A 1 8.61 -0.31 -10.87
C GLN A 1 8.27 0.13 -9.43
N LYS A 2 8.97 1.11 -8.83
CA LYS A 2 8.67 1.58 -7.47
C LYS A 2 7.24 2.12 -7.32
N ARG A 3 6.75 2.91 -8.28
CA ARG A 3 5.35 3.39 -8.27
C ARG A 3 4.37 2.23 -8.32
N TYR A 4 4.59 1.28 -9.21
CA TYR A 4 3.75 0.10 -9.33
C TYR A 4 3.70 -0.69 -8.02
N ALA A 5 4.85 -0.89 -7.36
CA ALA A 5 4.93 -1.58 -6.07
C ALA A 5 4.14 -0.84 -4.95
N VAL A 6 4.25 0.50 -4.88
CA VAL A 6 3.48 1.30 -3.92
C VAL A 6 1.98 1.17 -4.16
N MET A 7 1.56 1.24 -5.42
CA MET A 7 0.14 1.11 -5.77
C MET A 7 -0.41 -0.29 -5.52
N SER A 8 0.39 -1.32 -5.80
CA SER A 8 0.04 -2.70 -5.44
C SER A 8 -0.14 -2.88 -3.93
N ALA A 9 0.74 -2.27 -3.13
CA ALA A 9 0.62 -2.30 -1.68
C ALA A 9 -0.61 -1.51 -1.17
N LEU A 10 -0.94 -0.39 -1.80
CA LEU A 10 -2.17 0.38 -1.52
C LEU A 10 -3.42 -0.42 -1.87
N ALA A 11 -3.46 -1.03 -3.04
CA ALA A 11 -4.57 -1.88 -3.46
C ALA A 11 -4.77 -3.06 -2.49
N ALA A 12 -3.69 -3.69 -2.04
CA ALA A 12 -3.75 -4.76 -1.05
C ALA A 12 -4.28 -4.28 0.32
N SER A 13 -4.03 -3.03 0.70
CA SER A 13 -4.56 -2.45 1.94
C SER A 13 -6.07 -2.20 1.91
N ALA A 14 -6.69 -2.22 0.73
CA ALA A 14 -8.13 -2.10 0.53
C ALA A 14 -8.86 -3.45 0.57
N VAL A 15 -8.14 -4.56 0.67
CA VAL A 15 -8.73 -5.91 0.72
C VAL A 15 -8.76 -6.41 2.17
N PRO A 16 -9.94 -6.55 2.82
CA PRO A 16 -10.05 -6.93 4.23
C PRO A 16 -9.34 -8.25 4.56
N ALA A 17 -9.45 -9.25 3.68
CA ALA A 17 -8.82 -10.55 3.86
C ALA A 17 -7.28 -10.44 3.96
N LEU A 18 -6.65 -9.58 3.17
CA LEU A 18 -5.21 -9.36 3.22
C LEU A 18 -4.79 -8.57 4.47
N VAL A 19 -5.63 -7.65 4.93
CA VAL A 19 -5.39 -6.88 6.16
C VAL A 19 -5.45 -7.80 7.39
N MET A 20 -6.46 -8.68 7.46
CA MET A 20 -6.57 -9.70 8.51
C MET A 20 -5.42 -10.71 8.44
N ALA A 21 -5.08 -11.19 7.25
CA ALA A 21 -3.98 -12.14 7.06
C ALA A 21 -2.63 -11.59 7.51
N ARG A 22 -2.44 -10.27 7.40
CA ARG A 22 -1.28 -9.60 7.96
C ARG A 22 -1.28 -9.59 9.50
N GLY A 23 -2.43 -9.74 10.12
CA GLY A 23 -2.64 -9.81 11.56
C GLY A 23 -3.12 -8.51 12.20
N HIS A 24 -3.76 -7.63 11.46
CA HIS A 24 -4.50 -6.50 12.00
C HIS A 24 -5.86 -6.95 12.52
N HIS A 25 -6.30 -6.37 13.63
CA HIS A 25 -7.64 -6.56 14.19
C HIS A 25 -8.56 -5.50 13.58
N ILE A 26 -9.45 -5.93 12.71
CA ILE A 26 -10.37 -5.06 11.96
C ILE A 26 -11.82 -5.53 12.04
N ASP A 27 -12.11 -6.48 12.93
CA ASP A 27 -13.42 -7.16 13.03
C ASP A 27 -14.55 -6.17 13.36
N GLU A 28 -14.26 -5.14 14.13
CA GLU A 28 -15.20 -4.08 14.50
C GLU A 28 -15.23 -2.89 13.53
N VAL A 29 -14.32 -2.86 12.55
CA VAL A 29 -14.24 -1.77 11.57
C VAL A 29 -15.32 -1.94 10.52
N ARG A 30 -16.11 -0.88 10.28
CA ARG A 30 -17.28 -0.95 9.41
C ARG A 30 -16.94 -1.26 7.95
N GLU A 31 -15.87 -0.65 7.44
CA GLU A 31 -15.48 -0.79 6.03
C GLU A 31 -13.97 -0.59 5.84
N ILE A 32 -13.42 -1.18 4.79
CA ILE A 32 -12.05 -0.99 4.34
C ILE A 32 -12.09 -0.70 2.84
N PRO A 33 -11.41 0.35 2.37
CA PRO A 33 -10.52 1.28 3.09
C PRO A 33 -11.27 2.19 4.08
N PHE A 34 -10.65 2.40 5.27
CA PHE A 34 -11.25 3.18 6.34
C PHE A 34 -10.93 4.68 6.16
N VAL A 35 -11.94 5.45 5.78
CA VAL A 35 -11.82 6.90 5.55
C VAL A 35 -12.58 7.67 6.64
N VAL A 36 -11.91 8.65 7.21
CA VAL A 36 -12.46 9.49 8.28
C VAL A 36 -12.60 10.93 7.82
N ALA A 37 -13.56 11.65 8.41
CA ALA A 37 -13.75 13.07 8.13
C ALA A 37 -12.55 13.88 8.62
N ASP A 38 -12.28 15.01 7.95
CA ASP A 38 -11.13 15.89 8.24
C ASP A 38 -11.22 16.55 9.62
N GLU A 39 -12.39 16.49 10.28
CA GLU A 39 -12.57 16.94 11.67
C GLU A 39 -11.63 16.25 12.66
N VAL A 40 -11.20 15.03 12.36
CA VAL A 40 -10.22 14.28 13.16
C VAL A 40 -8.89 15.02 13.28
N CYS A 41 -8.56 15.87 12.31
CA CYS A 41 -7.34 16.68 12.29
C CYS A 41 -7.35 17.81 13.35
N ASN A 42 -8.53 18.18 13.85
CA ASN A 42 -8.68 19.20 14.89
C ASN A 42 -8.37 18.70 16.31
N MET A 43 -8.17 17.41 16.50
CA MET A 43 -7.81 16.83 17.79
C MET A 43 -6.46 17.34 18.26
N LYS A 44 -6.36 17.67 19.54
CA LYS A 44 -5.11 18.19 20.14
C LYS A 44 -4.50 17.24 21.18
N LYS A 45 -5.32 16.39 21.77
CA LYS A 45 -4.91 15.53 22.90
C LYS A 45 -4.92 14.04 22.50
N THR A 46 -3.96 13.28 23.02
CA THR A 46 -3.90 11.82 22.84
C THR A 46 -5.15 11.09 23.36
N LYS A 47 -5.78 11.62 24.42
CA LYS A 47 -7.04 11.07 24.96
C LYS A 47 -8.17 11.12 23.92
N GLU A 48 -8.23 12.18 23.13
CA GLU A 48 -9.22 12.36 22.06
C GLU A 48 -8.98 11.32 20.94
N ALA A 49 -7.71 11.12 20.56
CA ALA A 49 -7.33 10.10 19.56
C ALA A 49 -7.67 8.68 20.03
N VAL A 50 -7.43 8.35 21.30
CA VAL A 50 -7.82 7.06 21.87
C VAL A 50 -9.35 6.88 21.87
N ALA A 51 -10.10 7.89 22.28
CA ALA A 51 -11.57 7.85 22.25
C ALA A 51 -12.10 7.67 20.82
N PHE A 52 -11.49 8.34 19.86
CA PHE A 52 -11.81 8.20 18.45
C PHE A 52 -11.55 6.75 17.96
N LEU A 53 -10.35 6.20 18.20
CA LEU A 53 -10.00 4.83 17.77
C LEU A 53 -10.92 3.77 18.42
N LYS A 54 -11.31 3.95 19.68
CA LYS A 54 -12.28 3.08 20.35
C LYS A 54 -13.66 3.14 19.68
N LYS A 55 -14.12 4.34 19.37
CA LYS A 55 -15.42 4.53 18.69
C LYS A 55 -15.42 3.97 17.26
N ALA A 56 -14.26 3.98 16.61
CA ALA A 56 -14.05 3.48 15.25
C ALA A 56 -13.79 1.96 15.17
N GLY A 57 -13.68 1.26 16.32
CA GLY A 57 -13.36 -0.18 16.36
C GLY A 57 -11.90 -0.51 15.94
N CYS A 58 -11.00 0.48 16.00
CA CYS A 58 -9.59 0.31 15.57
C CYS A 58 -8.61 0.20 16.75
N TYR A 59 -9.10 0.31 17.98
CA TYR A 59 -8.23 0.42 19.15
C TYR A 59 -7.61 -0.92 19.56
N GLU A 60 -8.26 -2.03 19.30
CA GLU A 60 -7.72 -3.37 19.58
C GLU A 60 -6.36 -3.64 18.90
N ASP A 61 -6.17 -3.11 17.69
CA ASP A 61 -4.89 -3.26 16.99
C ASP A 61 -3.76 -2.49 17.70
N VAL A 62 -4.08 -1.37 18.36
CA VAL A 62 -3.14 -0.60 19.18
C VAL A 62 -2.85 -1.30 20.52
N GLU A 63 -3.85 -1.86 21.18
CA GLU A 63 -3.69 -2.65 22.42
C GLU A 63 -2.80 -3.86 22.19
N LYS A 64 -3.04 -4.58 21.12
CA LYS A 64 -2.18 -5.70 20.68
C LYS A 64 -0.71 -5.31 20.54
N VAL A 65 -0.42 -4.12 20.01
CA VAL A 65 0.97 -3.64 19.90
C VAL A 65 1.56 -3.34 21.27
N ALA A 66 0.78 -2.73 22.17
CA ALA A 66 1.22 -2.41 23.53
C ALA A 66 1.56 -3.67 24.33
N GLU A 67 0.72 -4.67 24.29
CA GLU A 67 0.87 -5.95 25.00
C GLU A 67 2.04 -6.79 24.46
N ASN A 68 2.29 -6.74 23.15
CA ASN A 68 3.33 -7.53 22.50
C ASN A 68 4.71 -6.89 22.48
N LYS A 69 4.94 -5.83 23.27
CA LYS A 69 6.26 -5.22 23.40
C LYS A 69 7.17 -6.14 24.22
N LYS A 70 8.19 -6.74 23.56
CA LYS A 70 9.13 -7.69 24.17
C LYS A 70 10.57 -7.21 24.02
N ILE A 71 11.42 -7.65 24.97
CA ILE A 71 12.85 -7.42 24.86
C ILE A 71 13.40 -8.33 23.75
N ARG A 72 14.19 -7.76 22.84
CA ARG A 72 14.83 -8.49 21.75
C ARG A 72 15.86 -9.50 22.28
N CYS A 73 15.83 -10.70 21.73
CA CYS A 73 16.87 -11.70 21.97
C CYS A 73 18.20 -11.31 21.31
N GLY A 74 19.31 -11.76 21.87
CA GLY A 74 20.65 -11.54 21.32
C GLY A 74 21.24 -10.14 21.60
N LYS A 75 22.36 -9.84 20.97
CA LYS A 75 23.17 -8.62 21.20
C LYS A 75 22.53 -7.34 20.62
N GLY A 76 21.52 -7.45 19.78
CA GLY A 76 20.80 -6.29 19.21
C GLY A 76 20.19 -5.37 20.28
N LYS A 77 19.83 -5.92 21.45
CA LYS A 77 19.30 -5.14 22.58
C LYS A 77 20.31 -4.14 23.16
N LEU A 78 21.59 -4.40 23.02
CA LEU A 78 22.70 -3.53 23.44
C LEU A 78 23.07 -2.50 22.35
N ARG A 79 22.53 -2.66 21.14
CA ARG A 79 22.81 -1.84 19.96
C ARG A 79 21.61 -0.97 19.57
N ASN A 80 20.99 -0.31 20.53
CA ASN A 80 19.81 0.56 20.35
C ASN A 80 18.55 -0.11 19.76
N ARG A 81 18.50 -1.45 19.70
CA ARG A 81 17.35 -2.23 19.24
C ARG A 81 16.80 -3.11 20.36
N ARG A 82 16.57 -2.51 21.53
CA ARG A 82 16.21 -3.25 22.75
C ARG A 82 14.87 -3.96 22.65
N TYR A 83 13.88 -3.32 22.06
CA TYR A 83 12.51 -3.84 21.98
C TYR A 83 12.16 -4.33 20.60
N THR A 84 11.33 -5.37 20.56
CA THR A 84 10.57 -5.78 19.38
C THR A 84 9.11 -5.45 19.64
N THR A 85 8.49 -4.75 18.69
CA THR A 85 7.07 -4.38 18.74
C THR A 85 6.36 -4.84 17.49
N ARG A 86 5.08 -5.11 17.58
CA ARG A 86 4.22 -5.33 16.41
C ARG A 86 3.97 -4.00 15.71
N VAL A 87 3.49 -4.07 14.48
CA VAL A 87 3.12 -2.90 13.68
C VAL A 87 1.61 -2.73 13.80
N GLY A 88 1.18 -1.52 14.13
CA GLY A 88 -0.23 -1.14 14.24
C GLY A 88 -0.74 -0.41 12.99
N PRO A 89 -1.88 0.28 13.10
CA PRO A 89 -2.47 1.02 12.00
C PRO A 89 -1.57 2.18 11.56
N MET A 90 -1.70 2.60 10.31
CA MET A 90 -1.04 3.79 9.80
C MET A 90 -2.08 4.84 9.42
N VAL A 91 -1.92 6.05 9.96
CA VAL A 91 -2.77 7.19 9.64
C VAL A 91 -2.14 7.96 8.48
N VAL A 92 -2.89 8.12 7.40
CA VAL A 92 -2.48 8.87 6.21
C VAL A 92 -3.23 10.19 6.17
N TYR A 93 -2.48 11.28 6.05
CA TYR A 93 -3.01 12.64 6.10
C TYR A 93 -2.49 13.50 4.93
N ALA A 94 -3.21 14.57 4.59
CA ALA A 94 -2.82 15.53 3.55
C ALA A 94 -1.79 16.55 4.06
N ASP A 95 -1.13 17.26 3.15
CA ASP A 95 -0.05 18.23 3.49
C ASP A 95 -0.49 19.34 4.45
N ASN A 96 -1.75 19.77 4.39
CA ASN A 96 -2.33 20.81 5.25
C ASN A 96 -2.85 20.29 6.60
N GLU A 97 -2.74 19.00 6.88
CA GLU A 97 -3.31 18.33 8.05
C GLU A 97 -2.26 17.83 9.06
N GLU A 98 -1.08 18.42 9.06
CA GLU A 98 0.04 17.99 9.94
C GLU A 98 -0.30 18.01 11.44
N ALA A 99 -1.31 18.80 11.85
CA ALA A 99 -1.77 18.87 13.24
C ALA A 99 -2.20 17.51 13.81
N ILE A 100 -2.70 16.59 12.97
CA ILE A 100 -3.09 15.23 13.35
C ILE A 100 -1.92 14.42 13.94
N THR A 101 -0.69 14.82 13.68
CA THR A 101 0.49 14.12 14.18
C THR A 101 0.62 14.18 15.70
N LEU A 102 0.22 15.27 16.32
CA LEU A 102 0.37 15.49 17.76
C LEU A 102 -0.41 14.46 18.62
N PRO A 103 -1.72 14.25 18.40
CA PRO A 103 -2.49 13.30 19.19
C PRO A 103 -2.15 11.84 18.93
N PHE A 104 -1.71 11.47 17.71
CA PHE A 104 -1.48 10.08 17.33
C PHE A 104 -0.04 9.61 17.52
N ARG A 105 0.97 10.50 17.48
CA ARG A 105 2.39 10.10 17.50
C ARG A 105 2.85 9.32 18.73
N ASN A 106 2.16 9.47 19.86
CA ASN A 106 2.53 8.79 21.11
C ASN A 106 1.82 7.45 21.29
N LEU A 107 0.92 7.07 20.38
CA LEU A 107 0.22 5.79 20.47
C LEU A 107 1.13 4.65 20.00
N PRO A 108 1.20 3.53 20.75
CA PRO A 108 2.07 2.41 20.40
C PRO A 108 1.67 1.79 19.06
N GLY A 109 2.65 1.64 18.17
CA GLY A 109 2.48 1.02 16.86
C GLY A 109 1.73 1.85 15.81
N VAL A 110 1.16 2.99 16.18
CA VAL A 110 0.55 3.89 15.22
C VAL A 110 1.65 4.66 14.49
N GLU A 111 1.64 4.56 13.17
CA GLU A 111 2.52 5.35 12.30
C GLU A 111 1.71 6.43 11.59
N LEU A 112 2.37 7.54 11.32
CA LEU A 112 1.78 8.67 10.59
C LEU A 112 2.56 8.88 9.30
N CYS A 113 1.85 9.07 8.22
CA CYS A 113 2.44 9.29 6.92
C CYS A 113 1.65 10.33 6.14
N ASN A 114 2.36 11.27 5.57
CA ASN A 114 1.77 12.18 4.61
C ASN A 114 1.50 11.42 3.29
N VAL A 115 0.38 11.71 2.63
CA VAL A 115 -0.03 11.05 1.39
C VAL A 115 1.02 11.19 0.28
N SER A 116 1.67 12.35 0.17
CA SER A 116 2.72 12.59 -0.85
C SER A 116 4.02 11.81 -0.58
N ARG A 117 4.21 11.30 0.63
CA ARG A 117 5.41 10.58 1.08
C ARG A 117 5.18 9.10 1.39
N LEU A 118 4.16 8.49 0.80
CA LEU A 118 3.91 7.07 0.99
C LEU A 118 5.10 6.24 0.51
N ASN A 119 5.54 5.33 1.37
CA ASN A 119 6.71 4.49 1.14
C ASN A 119 6.36 3.01 1.31
N LEU A 120 6.86 2.20 0.39
CA LEU A 120 6.68 0.74 0.42
C LEU A 120 7.19 0.11 1.73
N LEU A 121 8.25 0.65 2.33
CA LEU A 121 8.77 0.18 3.61
C LEU A 121 7.77 0.32 4.77
N ARG A 122 6.87 1.29 4.69
CA ARG A 122 5.79 1.50 5.67
C ARG A 122 4.50 0.78 5.27
N LEU A 123 4.16 0.76 3.98
CA LEU A 123 2.97 0.10 3.47
C LEU A 123 3.07 -1.43 3.51
N ALA A 124 4.26 -1.97 3.23
CA ALA A 124 4.52 -3.40 3.24
C ALA A 124 5.79 -3.74 4.06
N PRO A 125 5.81 -3.46 5.38
CA PRO A 125 6.97 -3.74 6.21
C PRO A 125 7.25 -5.25 6.24
N GLY A 126 8.53 -5.59 6.03
CA GLY A 126 8.96 -6.99 5.92
C GLY A 126 8.57 -7.67 4.61
N GLY A 127 8.10 -6.94 3.60
CA GLY A 127 7.63 -7.49 2.34
C GLY A 127 6.19 -8.05 2.39
N HIS A 128 5.47 -7.85 3.49
CA HIS A 128 4.09 -8.30 3.65
C HIS A 128 3.11 -7.16 3.39
N VAL A 129 2.23 -7.34 2.42
CA VAL A 129 1.17 -6.40 2.05
C VAL A 129 -0.04 -6.48 2.98
N GLY A 130 -0.98 -5.55 2.85
CA GLY A 130 -2.22 -5.57 3.64
C GLY A 130 -2.13 -4.81 4.95
N ARG A 131 -1.38 -3.70 4.99
CA ARG A 131 -1.34 -2.86 6.18
C ARG A 131 -2.66 -2.14 6.38
N PHE A 132 -3.16 -2.08 7.62
CA PHE A 132 -4.35 -1.32 7.95
C PHE A 132 -4.07 0.19 7.88
N LEU A 133 -4.79 0.88 7.00
CA LEU A 133 -4.66 2.31 6.76
C LEU A 133 -5.93 3.04 7.21
N ILE A 134 -5.73 4.13 7.94
CA ILE A 134 -6.77 5.09 8.31
C ILE A 134 -6.51 6.35 7.49
N TRP A 135 -7.44 6.71 6.62
CA TRP A 135 -7.31 7.84 5.71
C TRP A 135 -8.10 9.04 6.20
N THR A 136 -7.53 10.23 6.14
CA THR A 136 -8.35 11.44 6.13
C THR A 136 -9.01 11.60 4.76
N LYS A 137 -10.17 12.20 4.69
CA LYS A 137 -10.90 12.40 3.44
C LYS A 137 -10.05 13.15 2.41
N ALA A 138 -9.43 14.26 2.82
CA ALA A 138 -8.57 15.04 1.94
C ALA A 138 -7.36 14.26 1.43
N ALA A 139 -6.75 13.38 2.25
CA ALA A 139 -5.66 12.52 1.81
C ALA A 139 -6.14 11.47 0.81
N PHE A 140 -7.33 10.90 1.02
CA PHE A 140 -7.88 9.88 0.14
C PHE A 140 -8.19 10.44 -1.26
N GLU A 141 -8.77 11.64 -1.33
CA GLU A 141 -9.05 12.33 -2.59
C GLU A 141 -7.78 12.66 -3.41
N GLN A 142 -6.65 12.87 -2.74
CA GLN A 142 -5.37 13.14 -3.40
C GLN A 142 -4.68 11.90 -4.00
N VAL A 143 -5.09 10.69 -3.62
CA VAL A 143 -4.43 9.44 -4.06
C VAL A 143 -4.41 9.31 -5.58
N ASP A 144 -5.52 9.58 -6.23
CA ASP A 144 -5.65 9.44 -7.69
C ASP A 144 -4.72 10.40 -8.46
N GLY A 145 -4.53 11.61 -7.94
CA GLY A 145 -3.62 12.57 -8.56
C GLY A 145 -2.13 12.22 -8.38
N LEU A 146 -1.77 11.62 -7.25
CA LEU A 146 -0.38 11.34 -6.89
C LEU A 146 0.10 9.97 -7.38
N TYR A 147 -0.78 8.97 -7.40
CA TYR A 147 -0.46 7.56 -7.61
C TYR A 147 -1.14 6.96 -8.82
N THR A 148 -1.16 7.67 -9.95
CA THR A 148 -1.63 7.12 -11.22
C THR A 148 -0.63 6.11 -11.78
N LEU A 149 -1.14 4.99 -12.31
CA LEU A 149 -0.32 4.04 -13.05
C LEU A 149 0.12 4.69 -14.37
N PRO A 150 1.42 4.59 -14.71
CA PRO A 150 1.85 4.97 -16.04
C PRO A 150 1.12 4.08 -17.06
N GLN A 151 0.44 4.70 -18.01
CA GLN A 151 -0.17 3.97 -19.11
C GLN A 151 0.93 3.37 -19.99
N ASN A 152 0.77 2.12 -20.37
CA ASN A 152 1.63 1.49 -21.36
C ASN A 152 1.40 2.14 -22.72
N ILE A 153 2.47 2.39 -23.45
CA ILE A 153 2.39 2.89 -24.85
C ILE A 153 1.66 1.86 -25.73
N VAL A 154 1.80 0.59 -25.41
CA VAL A 154 1.16 -0.54 -26.12
C VAL A 154 0.09 -1.14 -25.23
N ALA A 155 -1.10 -1.39 -25.76
CA ALA A 155 -2.22 -1.98 -25.04
C ALA A 155 -1.92 -3.39 -24.50
N SER A 156 -1.09 -4.16 -25.22
CA SER A 156 -0.61 -5.47 -24.79
C SER A 156 0.91 -5.53 -24.83
N ALA A 157 1.53 -6.06 -23.76
CA ALA A 157 2.98 -6.29 -23.71
C ALA A 157 3.41 -7.53 -24.54
N ASP A 158 2.47 -8.37 -24.93
CA ASP A 158 2.74 -9.54 -25.75
C ASP A 158 2.80 -9.17 -27.25
N ILE A 159 4.01 -8.90 -27.72
CA ILE A 159 4.27 -8.52 -29.10
C ILE A 159 3.92 -9.68 -30.05
N ASN A 160 4.16 -10.92 -29.70
CA ASN A 160 3.82 -12.08 -30.53
C ASN A 160 2.31 -12.19 -30.76
N ARG A 161 1.51 -11.94 -29.73
CA ARG A 161 0.05 -11.90 -29.85
C ARG A 161 -0.42 -10.78 -30.76
N MET A 162 0.21 -9.62 -30.68
CA MET A 162 -0.11 -8.49 -31.57
C MET A 162 0.24 -8.79 -33.01
N ILE A 163 1.44 -9.31 -33.29
CA ILE A 163 1.87 -9.68 -34.65
C ILE A 163 0.93 -10.71 -35.26
N ASN A 164 0.48 -11.68 -34.48
CA ASN A 164 -0.40 -12.76 -34.95
C ASN A 164 -1.90 -12.38 -34.93
N SER A 165 -2.26 -11.15 -34.56
CA SER A 165 -3.64 -10.69 -34.61
C SER A 165 -4.17 -10.64 -36.05
N ALA A 166 -5.45 -10.93 -36.24
CA ALA A 166 -6.09 -10.92 -37.56
C ALA A 166 -5.95 -9.57 -38.28
N GLU A 167 -5.99 -8.48 -37.54
CA GLU A 167 -5.87 -7.12 -38.04
C GLU A 167 -4.49 -6.86 -38.67
N ILE A 168 -3.43 -7.26 -37.99
CA ILE A 168 -2.05 -7.09 -38.50
C ILE A 168 -1.78 -8.09 -39.63
N GLN A 169 -2.21 -9.34 -39.48
CA GLN A 169 -2.00 -10.38 -40.50
C GLN A 169 -2.76 -10.10 -41.82
N ALA A 170 -3.84 -9.34 -41.77
CA ALA A 170 -4.53 -8.90 -42.98
C ALA A 170 -3.71 -7.94 -43.84
N VAL A 171 -2.82 -7.16 -43.22
CA VAL A 171 -1.98 -6.15 -43.87
C VAL A 171 -0.57 -6.66 -44.21
N VAL A 172 -0.09 -7.61 -43.44
CA VAL A 172 1.27 -8.16 -43.61
C VAL A 172 1.33 -9.03 -44.85
N ARG A 173 2.37 -8.85 -45.67
CA ARG A 173 2.66 -9.69 -46.82
C ARG A 173 2.77 -11.16 -46.42
N PRO A 174 2.02 -12.07 -47.03
CA PRO A 174 2.08 -13.48 -46.68
C PRO A 174 3.47 -14.08 -46.94
N ALA A 175 3.88 -15.01 -46.10
CA ALA A 175 5.16 -15.71 -46.26
C ALA A 175 5.22 -16.46 -47.60
N LEU A 176 6.33 -16.35 -48.28
CA LEU A 176 6.57 -17.10 -49.53
C LEU A 176 6.68 -18.60 -49.19
N LYS A 177 5.68 -19.36 -49.63
CA LYS A 177 5.62 -20.81 -49.35
C LYS A 177 6.67 -21.66 -50.10
N ASN A 178 7.18 -21.15 -51.25
CA ASN A 178 8.15 -21.86 -52.07
C ASN A 178 9.28 -20.90 -52.47
N VAL A 179 10.35 -20.90 -51.72
CA VAL A 179 11.60 -20.24 -52.13
C VAL A 179 12.46 -21.30 -52.80
N ASN A 180 12.42 -21.35 -54.12
CA ASN A 180 13.36 -22.17 -54.89
C ASN A 180 14.73 -21.49 -54.85
N TYR A 181 15.61 -21.94 -53.98
CA TYR A 181 17.00 -21.53 -54.03
C TYR A 181 17.66 -22.20 -55.24
N PRO A 182 18.33 -21.47 -56.12
CA PRO A 182 19.08 -22.04 -57.18
C PRO A 182 20.14 -23.00 -56.58
N LYS A 183 20.11 -24.28 -57.04
CA LYS A 183 21.14 -25.22 -56.65
C LYS A 183 22.48 -24.67 -57.15
N LYS A 184 23.48 -24.59 -56.26
CA LYS A 184 24.84 -24.28 -56.69
C LYS A 184 25.23 -25.33 -57.72
N ALA A 185 25.58 -24.86 -58.94
CA ALA A 185 26.22 -25.74 -59.93
C ALA A 185 27.58 -26.17 -59.35
N ASN A 186 27.78 -27.49 -59.30
CA ASN A 186 29.10 -28.05 -58.97
C ASN A 186 30.12 -27.76 -60.06
#